data_826e83954806932195636cd431d059cb
#
_entry.id   826e83954806932195636cd431d059cb
#
_cell.length_a   1.000
_cell.length_b   1.000
_cell.length_c   1.000
_cell.angle_alpha   90.00
_cell.angle_beta   90.00
_cell.angle_gamma   90.00
#
_symmetry.space_group_name_H-M   'P 1'
#
loop_
_entity.id
_entity.type
_entity.pdbx_description
1 polymer ?
#
loop_
_entity_poly.entity_id
_entity_poly.type
_entity_poly.pdbx_seq_one_letter_code
_entity_poly.pdbx_strand_id
1 'polypeptide(L)'
;LERCSVKTEVLGFTTKAWKGGKSREEWIESGKQPAPGRLNDLRHIIYKTADEPGRRSKRNLGLMLREGLLKENIDGEALEWAYSRLITRPEQRKILMVISDGAPVDDSTLSVNAGNYLERHLKQVIQKIEIDPSIELTAIGIGHDVNRYYRRAVTIVDSEQLGGAITEQLAGLFDEEFKTSNVRKKIKVNN
;
A
#
# COMPACT_ATOMS: atom_id res chain seq x y z
N LEU A 1 7.51 -9.13 -15.04
CA LEU A 1 7.44 -9.90 -13.79
C LEU A 1 6.87 -11.31 -14.05
N GLU A 2 5.67 -11.47 -14.61
CA GLU A 2 5.06 -12.79 -14.83
C GLU A 2 5.91 -13.74 -15.70
N ARG A 3 6.62 -13.22 -16.73
CA ARG A 3 7.56 -14.01 -17.55
C ARG A 3 8.75 -14.53 -16.74
N CYS A 4 9.02 -13.96 -15.58
CA CYS A 4 10.05 -14.38 -14.64
C CYS A 4 9.46 -15.22 -13.49
N SER A 5 8.27 -15.78 -13.66
CA SER A 5 7.54 -16.56 -12.64
C SER A 5 7.25 -15.81 -11.33
N VAL A 6 7.26 -14.47 -11.37
CA VAL A 6 6.90 -13.65 -10.22
C VAL A 6 5.38 -13.49 -10.16
N LYS A 7 4.79 -13.91 -9.07
CA LYS A 7 3.37 -13.68 -8.79
C LYS A 7 3.15 -12.20 -8.45
N THR A 8 2.14 -11.60 -9.07
CA THR A 8 1.81 -10.19 -8.85
C THR A 8 0.35 -10.03 -8.49
N GLU A 9 0.06 -9.34 -7.42
CA GLU A 9 -1.29 -8.92 -7.04
C GLU A 9 -1.40 -7.41 -7.20
N VAL A 10 -2.54 -6.91 -7.70
CA VAL A 10 -2.80 -5.47 -7.84
C VAL A 10 -4.03 -5.12 -7.04
N LEU A 11 -3.82 -4.31 -6.03
CA LEU A 11 -4.83 -3.88 -5.08
C LEU A 11 -5.06 -2.37 -5.21
N GLY A 12 -6.27 -1.93 -4.89
CA GLY A 12 -6.61 -0.53 -4.77
C GLY A 12 -7.45 -0.29 -3.54
N PHE A 13 -7.47 0.93 -3.08
CA PHE A 13 -8.26 1.33 -1.94
C PHE A 13 -8.82 2.75 -2.10
N THR A 14 -9.95 2.98 -1.50
CA THR A 14 -10.62 4.28 -1.39
C THR A 14 -11.74 4.17 -0.35
N THR A 15 -12.50 5.23 -0.14
CA THR A 15 -13.73 5.18 0.63
C THR A 15 -14.96 4.96 -0.27
N LYS A 16 -16.08 4.52 0.31
CA LYS A 16 -17.34 4.35 -0.41
C LYS A 16 -18.05 5.68 -0.67
N ALA A 17 -17.87 6.64 0.23
CA ALA A 17 -18.53 7.94 0.18
C ALA A 17 -17.51 9.08 0.26
N TRP A 18 -17.88 10.24 -0.23
CA TRP A 18 -17.27 11.49 0.15
C TRP A 18 -17.86 11.92 1.49
N LYS A 19 -17.01 12.35 2.43
CA LYS A 19 -17.43 12.94 3.72
C LYS A 19 -18.37 12.06 4.56
N GLY A 20 -18.04 10.78 4.69
CA GLY A 20 -18.75 9.88 5.58
C GLY A 20 -19.22 8.60 4.95
N GLY A 21 -20.44 8.17 5.31
CA GLY A 21 -21.04 6.92 4.91
C GLY A 21 -21.80 6.32 6.08
N LYS A 22 -22.12 5.04 6.01
CA LYS A 22 -22.88 4.34 7.03
C LYS A 22 -22.23 4.42 8.42
N SER A 23 -20.91 4.28 8.49
CA SER A 23 -20.14 4.41 9.75
C SER A 23 -20.39 5.75 10.44
N ARG A 24 -20.50 6.84 9.67
CA ARG A 24 -20.82 8.17 10.21
C ARG A 24 -22.26 8.28 10.66
N GLU A 25 -23.19 7.73 9.90
CA GLU A 25 -24.62 7.71 10.25
C GLU A 25 -24.84 6.99 11.58
N GLU A 26 -24.29 5.79 11.74
CA GLU A 26 -24.32 5.00 12.98
C GLU A 26 -23.72 5.76 14.17
N TRP A 27 -22.61 6.48 13.96
CA TRP A 27 -22.02 7.31 15.01
C TRP A 27 -22.94 8.47 15.43
N ILE A 28 -23.61 9.12 14.49
CA ILE A 28 -24.56 10.19 14.78
C ILE A 28 -25.75 9.65 15.58
N GLU A 29 -26.31 8.52 15.17
CA GLU A 29 -27.44 7.85 15.84
C GLU A 29 -27.07 7.37 17.25
N SER A 30 -25.84 6.93 17.46
CA SER A 30 -25.32 6.48 18.76
C SER A 30 -24.99 7.60 19.74
N GLY A 31 -25.28 8.87 19.40
CA GLY A 31 -25.10 10.02 20.27
C GLY A 31 -23.71 10.68 20.15
N LYS A 32 -23.00 10.50 19.05
CA LYS A 32 -21.76 11.22 18.71
C LYS A 32 -20.66 11.06 19.77
N GLN A 33 -20.36 9.84 20.15
CA GLN A 33 -19.30 9.56 21.12
C GLN A 33 -17.97 10.26 20.72
N PRO A 34 -17.20 10.80 21.68
CA PRO A 34 -15.94 11.48 21.41
C PRO A 34 -14.89 10.50 20.88
N ALA A 35 -14.01 10.99 20.00
CA ALA A 35 -12.93 10.22 19.39
C ALA A 35 -13.37 8.86 18.79
N PRO A 36 -14.35 8.88 17.87
CA PRO A 36 -14.98 7.65 17.37
C PRO A 36 -14.06 6.78 16.50
N GLY A 37 -12.91 7.28 16.11
CA GLY A 37 -12.08 6.64 15.09
C GLY A 37 -12.55 6.94 13.67
N ARG A 38 -12.40 5.98 12.77
CA ARG A 38 -12.79 6.13 11.37
C ARG A 38 -14.31 6.28 11.22
N LEU A 39 -14.72 7.28 10.45
CA LEU A 39 -16.13 7.60 10.16
C LEU A 39 -16.47 7.51 8.67
N ASN A 40 -15.78 6.69 7.90
CA ASN A 40 -16.12 6.41 6.51
C ASN A 40 -16.02 4.91 6.24
N ASP A 41 -16.77 4.43 5.26
CA ASP A 41 -16.77 3.02 4.87
C ASP A 41 -15.66 2.76 3.86
N LEU A 42 -14.84 1.74 4.12
CA LEU A 42 -13.74 1.37 3.24
C LEU A 42 -14.24 0.67 1.98
N ARG A 43 -13.52 0.89 0.89
CA ARG A 43 -13.62 0.14 -0.36
C ARG A 43 -12.24 -0.38 -0.74
N HIS A 44 -12.01 -1.65 -0.50
CA HIS A 44 -10.82 -2.37 -0.94
C HIS A 44 -11.13 -3.10 -2.24
N ILE A 45 -10.27 -2.97 -3.24
CA ILE A 45 -10.50 -3.45 -4.60
C ILE A 45 -9.35 -4.39 -4.98
N ILE A 46 -9.70 -5.57 -5.48
CA ILE A 46 -8.73 -6.49 -6.07
C ILE A 46 -8.86 -6.37 -7.59
N TYR A 47 -7.92 -5.66 -8.21
CA TYR A 47 -7.88 -5.55 -9.67
C TYR A 47 -7.28 -6.79 -10.33
N LYS A 48 -6.32 -7.43 -9.66
CA LYS A 48 -5.70 -8.67 -10.09
C LYS A 48 -5.29 -9.49 -8.87
N THR A 49 -5.68 -10.75 -8.83
CA THR A 49 -5.18 -11.68 -7.81
C THR A 49 -3.80 -12.21 -8.18
N ALA A 50 -3.04 -12.68 -7.19
CA ALA A 50 -1.69 -13.18 -7.38
C ALA A 50 -1.60 -14.37 -8.37
N ASP A 51 -2.61 -15.21 -8.41
CA ASP A 51 -2.63 -16.44 -9.22
C ASP A 51 -3.30 -16.26 -10.60
N GLU A 52 -3.94 -15.11 -10.82
CA GLU A 52 -4.55 -14.79 -12.11
C GLU A 52 -3.50 -14.23 -13.09
N PRO A 53 -3.41 -14.74 -14.34
CA PRO A 53 -2.54 -14.17 -15.35
C PRO A 53 -2.97 -12.74 -15.73
N GLY A 54 -2.02 -11.81 -15.91
CA GLY A 54 -2.29 -10.41 -16.23
C GLY A 54 -3.15 -10.19 -17.49
N ARG A 55 -3.06 -11.10 -18.47
CA ARG A 55 -3.91 -11.04 -19.67
C ARG A 55 -5.41 -11.18 -19.37
N ARG A 56 -5.79 -11.92 -18.31
CA ARG A 56 -7.19 -12.07 -17.88
C ARG A 56 -7.65 -10.88 -17.07
N SER A 57 -6.77 -10.24 -16.35
CA SER A 57 -7.08 -9.10 -15.47
C SER A 57 -7.14 -7.76 -16.21
N LYS A 58 -6.87 -7.70 -17.52
CA LYS A 58 -6.86 -6.44 -18.29
C LYS A 58 -8.13 -5.61 -18.12
N ARG A 59 -9.29 -6.26 -18.12
CA ARG A 59 -10.59 -5.59 -17.94
C ARG A 59 -10.71 -4.99 -16.55
N ASN A 60 -10.30 -5.71 -15.51
CA ASN A 60 -10.34 -5.25 -14.14
C ASN A 60 -9.34 -4.11 -13.89
N LEU A 61 -8.13 -4.23 -14.45
CA LEU A 61 -7.13 -3.16 -14.40
C LEU A 61 -7.65 -1.88 -15.09
N GLY A 62 -8.41 -2.00 -16.17
CA GLY A 62 -9.07 -0.87 -16.83
C GLY A 62 -10.06 -0.11 -15.94
N LEU A 63 -10.58 -0.73 -14.87
CA LEU A 63 -11.44 -0.05 -13.90
C LEU A 63 -10.70 1.04 -13.11
N MET A 64 -9.37 1.01 -13.03
CA MET A 64 -8.59 2.10 -12.42
C MET A 64 -8.80 3.44 -13.11
N LEU A 65 -9.13 3.42 -14.41
CA LEU A 65 -9.38 4.62 -15.20
C LEU A 65 -10.83 5.14 -15.08
N ARG A 66 -11.66 4.45 -14.29
CA ARG A 66 -13.07 4.84 -14.15
C ARG A 66 -13.21 6.07 -13.27
N GLU A 67 -13.71 7.14 -13.85
CA GLU A 67 -14.04 8.36 -13.11
C GLU A 67 -15.02 8.11 -11.96
N GLY A 68 -14.82 8.83 -10.86
CA GLY A 68 -15.68 8.76 -9.68
C GLY A 68 -15.52 7.47 -8.83
N LEU A 69 -14.59 6.58 -9.20
CA LEU A 69 -14.29 5.39 -8.40
C LEU A 69 -13.55 5.77 -7.11
N LEU A 70 -12.52 6.60 -7.24
CA LEU A 70 -11.68 7.06 -6.13
C LEU A 70 -12.35 8.24 -5.43
N LYS A 71 -12.25 8.27 -4.11
CA LYS A 71 -12.79 9.30 -3.23
C LYS A 71 -11.74 9.71 -2.21
N GLU A 72 -11.99 9.49 -0.93
CA GLU A 72 -11.04 9.75 0.14
C GLU A 72 -10.19 8.51 0.43
N ASN A 73 -9.07 8.66 1.16
CA ASN A 73 -8.11 7.58 1.36
C ASN A 73 -7.76 7.39 2.84
N ILE A 74 -7.84 6.14 3.28
CA ILE A 74 -7.49 5.68 4.63
C ILE A 74 -6.39 4.64 4.50
N ASP A 75 -5.18 5.13 4.30
CA ASP A 75 -4.00 4.35 3.89
C ASP A 75 -3.59 3.29 4.92
N GLY A 76 -3.69 3.59 6.22
CA GLY A 76 -3.28 2.66 7.26
C GLY A 76 -4.05 1.34 7.20
N GLU A 77 -5.38 1.39 7.18
CA GLU A 77 -6.21 0.19 7.09
C GLU A 77 -6.07 -0.52 5.74
N ALA A 78 -5.84 0.23 4.66
CA ALA A 78 -5.57 -0.33 3.34
C ALA A 78 -4.25 -1.11 3.32
N LEU A 79 -3.22 -0.56 3.96
CA LEU A 79 -1.91 -1.20 4.07
C LEU A 79 -1.97 -2.46 4.96
N GLU A 80 -2.72 -2.43 6.07
CA GLU A 80 -2.96 -3.62 6.90
C GLU A 80 -3.67 -4.72 6.12
N TRP A 81 -4.67 -4.36 5.32
CA TRP A 81 -5.37 -5.31 4.46
C TRP A 81 -4.44 -5.93 3.41
N ALA A 82 -3.64 -5.13 2.72
CA ALA A 82 -2.67 -5.62 1.74
C ALA A 82 -1.62 -6.54 2.39
N TYR A 83 -1.10 -6.14 3.55
CA TYR A 83 -0.16 -6.94 4.35
C TYR A 83 -0.77 -8.29 4.74
N SER A 84 -2.01 -8.30 5.27
CA SER A 84 -2.69 -9.53 5.68
C SER A 84 -2.88 -10.54 4.55
N ARG A 85 -3.08 -10.05 3.33
CA ARG A 85 -3.14 -10.88 2.12
C ARG A 85 -1.78 -11.44 1.73
N LEU A 86 -0.76 -10.60 1.78
CA LEU A 86 0.59 -10.97 1.35
C LEU A 86 1.26 -11.96 2.31
N ILE A 87 1.09 -11.79 3.63
CA ILE A 87 1.72 -12.65 4.65
C ILE A 87 1.27 -14.11 4.54
N THR A 88 0.06 -14.37 4.09
CA THR A 88 -0.50 -15.72 3.93
C THR A 88 0.00 -16.44 2.68
N ARG A 89 0.75 -15.76 1.81
CA ARG A 89 1.27 -16.35 0.58
C ARG A 89 2.41 -17.32 0.86
N PRO A 90 2.51 -18.44 0.10
CA PRO A 90 3.56 -19.44 0.29
C PRO A 90 4.93 -19.02 -0.28
N GLU A 91 4.99 -17.98 -1.11
CA GLU A 91 6.22 -17.52 -1.72
C GLU A 91 7.22 -17.09 -0.64
N GLN A 92 8.50 -17.48 -0.79
CA GLN A 92 9.55 -17.17 0.20
C GLN A 92 9.82 -15.68 0.28
N ARG A 93 9.86 -14.99 -0.86
CA ARG A 93 10.09 -13.56 -0.94
C ARG A 93 8.78 -12.83 -1.18
N LYS A 94 8.49 -11.84 -0.36
CA LYS A 94 7.27 -11.06 -0.41
C LYS A 94 7.60 -9.57 -0.43
N ILE A 95 7.19 -8.89 -1.48
CA ILE A 95 7.41 -7.45 -1.66
C ILE A 95 6.05 -6.76 -1.66
N LEU A 96 5.87 -5.79 -0.77
CA LEU A 96 4.71 -4.92 -0.72
C LEU A 96 5.13 -3.53 -1.22
N MET A 97 4.64 -3.15 -2.39
CA MET A 97 4.90 -1.85 -2.99
C MET A 97 3.65 -0.97 -2.87
N VAL A 98 3.81 0.16 -2.21
CA VAL A 98 2.76 1.18 -2.07
C VAL A 98 2.98 2.28 -3.10
N ILE A 99 1.92 2.70 -3.78
CA ILE A 99 1.92 3.83 -4.69
C ILE A 99 0.92 4.84 -4.15
N SER A 100 1.38 6.05 -3.85
CA SER A 100 0.56 7.08 -3.21
C SER A 100 0.81 8.44 -3.85
N ASP A 101 -0.25 9.21 -4.04
CA ASP A 101 -0.25 10.57 -4.58
C ASP A 101 -0.55 11.63 -3.52
N GLY A 102 -0.63 11.25 -2.25
CA GLY A 102 -0.93 12.19 -1.17
C GLY A 102 -0.81 11.61 0.24
N ALA A 103 -1.14 12.45 1.20
CA ALA A 103 -1.31 12.03 2.60
C ALA A 103 -2.67 11.36 2.81
N PRO A 104 -2.84 10.52 3.85
CA PRO A 104 -4.13 9.94 4.18
C PRO A 104 -5.12 11.03 4.59
N VAL A 105 -6.25 11.10 3.90
CA VAL A 105 -7.28 12.13 4.09
C VAL A 105 -8.68 11.51 4.05
N ASP A 106 -9.44 11.73 5.09
CA ASP A 106 -10.88 11.51 5.15
C ASP A 106 -11.51 12.59 6.02
N ASP A 107 -12.26 13.50 5.40
CA ASP A 107 -12.83 14.67 6.05
C ASP A 107 -13.70 14.31 7.26
N SER A 108 -14.49 13.26 7.14
CA SER A 108 -15.39 12.83 8.22
C SER A 108 -14.63 12.36 9.45
N THR A 109 -13.58 11.57 9.25
CA THR A 109 -12.71 11.09 10.32
C THR A 109 -11.93 12.23 10.96
N LEU A 110 -11.30 13.08 10.13
CA LEU A 110 -10.45 14.18 10.63
C LEU A 110 -11.25 15.30 11.31
N SER A 111 -12.53 15.46 10.99
CA SER A 111 -13.38 16.49 11.61
C SER A 111 -13.68 16.24 13.10
N VAL A 112 -13.55 15.03 13.58
CA VAL A 112 -13.95 14.61 14.96
C VAL A 112 -12.85 13.88 15.73
N ASN A 113 -11.70 13.67 15.10
CA ASN A 113 -10.50 13.10 15.71
C ASN A 113 -9.36 14.11 15.68
N ALA A 114 -8.21 13.78 16.28
CA ALA A 114 -7.03 14.60 16.14
C ALA A 114 -6.63 14.74 14.66
N GLY A 115 -6.20 15.93 14.23
CA GLY A 115 -5.89 16.20 12.81
C GLY A 115 -4.81 15.29 12.20
N ASN A 116 -3.98 14.66 13.03
CA ASN A 116 -2.97 13.69 12.61
C ASN A 116 -3.40 12.22 12.83
N TYR A 117 -4.68 11.95 13.08
CA TYR A 117 -5.19 10.62 13.42
C TYR A 117 -4.83 9.57 12.36
N LEU A 118 -5.15 9.84 11.10
CA LEU A 118 -4.89 8.92 9.99
C LEU A 118 -3.39 8.77 9.71
N GLU A 119 -2.63 9.87 9.77
CA GLU A 119 -1.18 9.84 9.56
C GLU A 119 -0.47 9.04 10.67
N ARG A 120 -0.88 9.22 11.92
CA ARG A 120 -0.33 8.46 13.06
C ARG A 120 -0.61 6.98 12.91
N HIS A 121 -1.81 6.60 12.51
CA HIS A 121 -2.18 5.21 12.26
C HIS A 121 -1.33 4.62 11.12
N LEU A 122 -1.22 5.33 10.00
CA LEU A 122 -0.37 4.89 8.88
C LEU A 122 1.08 4.63 9.32
N LYS A 123 1.68 5.54 10.10
CA LYS A 123 3.04 5.36 10.63
C LYS A 123 3.18 4.13 11.53
N GLN A 124 2.19 3.87 12.37
CA GLN A 124 2.18 2.67 13.23
C GLN A 124 2.11 1.38 12.40
N VAL A 125 1.29 1.36 11.37
CA VAL A 125 1.16 0.20 10.47
C VAL A 125 2.45 -0.03 9.68
N ILE A 126 3.06 1.03 9.14
CA ILE A 126 4.35 0.96 8.44
C ILE A 126 5.42 0.37 9.36
N GLN A 127 5.57 0.89 10.57
CA GLN A 127 6.54 0.38 11.54
C GLN A 127 6.33 -1.12 11.84
N LYS A 128 5.08 -1.55 12.02
CA LYS A 128 4.73 -2.95 12.24
C LYS A 128 5.18 -3.84 11.08
N ILE A 129 4.97 -3.40 9.84
CA ILE A 129 5.33 -4.16 8.65
C ILE A 129 6.85 -4.15 8.42
N GLU A 130 7.52 -3.01 8.63
CA GLU A 130 8.98 -2.89 8.45
C GLU A 130 9.80 -3.71 9.47
N ILE A 131 9.20 -4.10 10.60
CA ILE A 131 9.82 -4.99 11.59
C ILE A 131 9.70 -6.46 11.16
N ASP A 132 8.72 -6.81 10.35
CA ASP A 132 8.53 -8.17 9.86
C ASP A 132 9.57 -8.52 8.78
N PRO A 133 10.53 -9.42 9.08
CA PRO A 133 11.60 -9.75 8.13
C PRO A 133 11.11 -10.56 6.92
N SER A 134 9.87 -11.03 6.93
CA SER A 134 9.29 -11.81 5.83
C SER A 134 8.74 -10.93 4.71
N ILE A 135 8.63 -9.62 4.93
CA ILE A 135 8.06 -8.67 3.98
C ILE A 135 9.06 -7.55 3.68
N GLU A 136 9.27 -7.26 2.42
CA GLU A 136 9.99 -6.08 1.96
C GLU A 136 8.98 -4.99 1.60
N LEU A 137 8.92 -3.93 2.43
CA LEU A 137 8.04 -2.78 2.18
C LEU A 137 8.80 -1.70 1.42
N THR A 138 8.20 -1.20 0.34
CA THR A 138 8.72 -0.07 -0.44
C THR A 138 7.57 0.84 -0.87
N ALA A 139 7.86 2.11 -1.15
CA ALA A 139 6.85 3.07 -1.58
C ALA A 139 7.32 3.95 -2.75
N ILE A 140 6.36 4.36 -3.56
CA ILE A 140 6.53 5.36 -4.62
C ILE A 140 5.51 6.47 -4.38
N GLY A 141 6.01 7.69 -4.16
CA GLY A 141 5.20 8.90 -4.08
C GLY A 141 5.12 9.59 -5.43
N ILE A 142 3.92 9.99 -5.85
CA ILE A 142 3.69 10.75 -7.07
C ILE A 142 3.33 12.18 -6.68
N GLY A 143 4.23 13.14 -6.97
CA GLY A 143 4.03 14.54 -6.57
C GLY A 143 3.97 14.79 -5.06
N HIS A 144 4.23 13.76 -4.25
CA HIS A 144 4.14 13.80 -2.81
C HIS A 144 5.33 13.06 -2.17
N ASP A 145 5.97 13.68 -1.16
CA ASP A 145 7.10 13.08 -0.47
C ASP A 145 6.65 12.01 0.53
N VAL A 146 6.89 10.76 0.18
CA VAL A 146 6.58 9.58 1.01
C VAL A 146 7.77 9.12 1.88
N ASN A 147 8.97 9.71 1.70
CA ASN A 147 10.15 9.36 2.51
C ASN A 147 9.94 9.68 4.01
N ARG A 148 9.01 10.57 4.32
CA ARG A 148 8.61 10.90 5.70
C ARG A 148 7.87 9.76 6.41
N TYR A 149 7.41 8.75 5.66
CA TYR A 149 6.67 7.60 6.17
C TYR A 149 7.45 6.29 6.03
N TYR A 150 8.01 6.04 4.86
CA TYR A 150 8.61 4.75 4.49
C TYR A 150 10.13 4.83 4.46
N ARG A 151 10.76 3.80 4.97
CA ARG A 151 12.23 3.69 5.01
C ARG A 151 12.83 3.48 3.62
N ARG A 152 12.13 2.75 2.75
CA ARG A 152 12.49 2.54 1.34
C ARG A 152 11.44 3.20 0.47
N ALA A 153 11.76 4.38 -0.04
CA ALA A 153 10.82 5.13 -0.85
C ALA A 153 11.53 5.92 -1.95
N VAL A 154 10.80 6.21 -3.01
CA VAL A 154 11.18 7.14 -4.05
C VAL A 154 10.02 8.09 -4.34
N THR A 155 10.33 9.33 -4.64
CA THR A 155 9.34 10.32 -5.08
C THR A 155 9.58 10.64 -6.53
N ILE A 156 8.51 10.56 -7.33
CA ILE A 156 8.49 10.99 -8.73
C ILE A 156 7.59 12.22 -8.87
N VAL A 157 7.89 13.05 -9.85
CA VAL A 157 7.13 14.29 -10.07
C VAL A 157 5.88 14.02 -10.88
N ASP A 158 5.96 13.09 -11.83
CA ASP A 158 4.90 12.81 -12.79
C ASP A 158 4.56 11.31 -12.82
N SER A 159 3.28 11.00 -12.97
CA SER A 159 2.79 9.64 -13.13
C SER A 159 3.36 8.90 -14.35
N GLU A 160 3.79 9.63 -15.39
CA GLU A 160 4.47 9.05 -16.56
C GLU A 160 5.79 8.36 -16.18
N GLN A 161 6.45 8.80 -15.10
CA GLN A 161 7.68 8.20 -14.58
C GLN A 161 7.44 6.91 -13.80
N LEU A 162 6.19 6.57 -13.49
CA LEU A 162 5.83 5.46 -12.60
C LEU A 162 6.39 4.12 -13.07
N GLY A 163 6.31 3.84 -14.38
CA GLY A 163 6.82 2.59 -14.95
C GLY A 163 8.33 2.43 -14.77
N GLY A 164 9.09 3.50 -14.95
CA GLY A 164 10.53 3.55 -14.68
C GLY A 164 10.83 3.36 -13.20
N ALA A 165 10.17 4.12 -12.33
CA ALA A 165 10.36 4.05 -10.89
C ALA A 165 10.05 2.65 -10.31
N ILE A 166 8.98 1.98 -10.74
CA ILE A 166 8.69 0.60 -10.37
C ILE A 166 9.82 -0.33 -10.79
N THR A 167 10.31 -0.18 -12.01
CA THR A 167 11.38 -1.04 -12.54
C THR A 167 12.67 -0.86 -11.77
N GLU A 168 13.06 0.38 -11.48
CA GLU A 168 14.26 0.70 -10.70
C GLU A 168 14.18 0.21 -9.25
N GLN A 169 13.04 0.40 -8.59
CA GLN A 169 12.82 -0.09 -7.23
C GLN A 169 12.94 -1.62 -7.17
N LEU A 170 12.30 -2.32 -8.10
CA LEU A 170 12.39 -3.78 -8.16
C LEU A 170 13.82 -4.24 -8.49
N ALA A 171 14.51 -3.61 -9.43
CA ALA A 171 15.91 -3.92 -9.76
C ALA A 171 16.81 -3.73 -8.53
N GLY A 172 16.68 -2.62 -7.80
CA GLY A 172 17.43 -2.37 -6.57
C GLY A 172 17.23 -3.43 -5.50
N LEU A 173 16.00 -3.90 -5.31
CA LEU A 173 15.71 -4.98 -4.37
C LEU A 173 16.40 -6.31 -4.77
N PHE A 174 16.44 -6.65 -6.06
CA PHE A 174 17.14 -7.84 -6.53
C PHE A 174 18.66 -7.72 -6.45
N ASP A 175 19.23 -6.54 -6.71
CA ASP A 175 20.67 -6.29 -6.62
C ASP A 175 21.21 -6.35 -5.19
N GLU A 176 20.47 -5.86 -4.20
CA GLU A 176 20.83 -5.96 -2.78
C GLU A 176 20.94 -7.43 -2.33
N GLU A 177 20.04 -8.29 -2.79
CA GLU A 177 20.06 -9.72 -2.48
C GLU A 177 21.26 -10.42 -3.09
N PHE A 178 21.62 -10.07 -4.33
CA PHE A 178 22.78 -10.60 -5.01
C PHE A 178 24.09 -10.26 -4.27
N LYS A 179 24.22 -9.05 -3.77
CA LYS A 179 25.33 -8.61 -2.93
C LYS A 179 25.39 -9.36 -1.62
N THR A 180 24.27 -9.50 -0.93
CA THR A 180 24.17 -10.19 0.37
C THR A 180 24.45 -11.68 0.26
N SER A 181 23.97 -12.34 -0.79
CA SER A 181 24.22 -13.78 -1.04
C SER A 181 25.68 -14.07 -1.37
N ASN A 182 26.35 -13.19 -2.10
CA ASN A 182 27.78 -13.31 -2.40
C ASN A 182 28.68 -13.11 -1.19
N VAL A 183 28.30 -12.21 -0.27
CA VAL A 183 29.02 -12.02 1.00
C VAL A 183 28.89 -13.26 1.88
N ARG A 184 27.69 -13.86 1.99
CA ARG A 184 27.46 -15.10 2.75
C ARG A 184 28.20 -16.30 2.17
N LYS A 185 28.34 -16.40 0.85
CA LYS A 185 29.14 -17.44 0.19
C LYS A 185 30.64 -17.29 0.47
N LYS A 186 31.17 -16.06 0.46
CA LYS A 186 32.57 -15.78 0.79
C LYS A 186 32.93 -16.13 2.23
N ILE A 187 32.02 -15.92 3.17
CA ILE A 187 32.24 -16.26 4.60
C ILE A 187 32.23 -17.77 4.82
N LYS A 188 31.44 -18.54 4.05
CA LYS A 188 31.41 -20.03 4.16
C LYS A 188 32.57 -20.75 3.50
N VAL A 189 33.31 -20.10 2.63
CA VAL A 189 34.48 -20.69 1.96
C VAL A 189 35.78 -20.48 2.74
N ASN A 190 35.78 -19.55 3.70
CA ASN A 190 36.96 -19.21 4.52
C ASN A 190 36.90 -19.77 5.98
N ASN A 191 36.00 -20.73 6.24
CA ASN A 191 35.95 -21.55 7.42
C ASN A 191 36.03 -23.04 7.00
#